data_71d13979b1234be999b20ddbb50202fb
#
_entry.id   71d13979b1234be999b20ddbb50202fb
#
_cell.length_a   1.000
_cell.length_b   1.000
_cell.length_c   1.000
_cell.angle_alpha   90.00
_cell.angle_beta   90.00
_cell.angle_gamma   90.00
#
_symmetry.space_group_name_H-M   'P 1'
#
loop_
_entity.id
_entity.type
_entity.pdbx_description
1 polymer ?
#
loop_
_entity_poly.entity_id
_entity_poly.type
_entity_poly.pdbx_seq_one_letter_code
_entity_poly.pdbx_strand_id
1 'polypeptide(L)'
;MNPLARSFALTALAASMALMGGTAWAGATLDRIHQSKVMKVATAANWPPQSFLGEDNTLKGFDIDVANEIGKRIGTKVAFVTPEYGIITAGRWASRWDLSVGSMTPTRERGRVLDFPAIYYYTPYMFAVHKDAAGASADDLNGKTIGVEAGTTSEDYINRRLKIDAADVPAFSYTVEPGDVQTYGDSMGPLDDLRIGNGTRLDAALSPLPTIMGAIKAGYPIAPIQGKPAYYEPLAIATDKGDDAFNAELAKAVDSMKADGTLKQLSEKWYGADLTQVQ
;
A
#
# COMPACT_ATOMS: atom_id res chain seq x y z
N MET A 1 42.47 -49.63 -38.35
CA MET A 1 41.58 -48.48 -38.14
C MET A 1 41.33 -48.38 -36.62
N ASN A 2 41.85 -47.37 -36.01
CA ASN A 2 41.99 -47.23 -34.55
C ASN A 2 40.66 -46.82 -33.87
N PRO A 3 40.20 -47.52 -32.84
CA PRO A 3 38.93 -47.23 -32.17
C PRO A 3 38.98 -46.04 -31.21
N LEU A 4 40.09 -45.32 -31.10
CA LEU A 4 40.24 -44.18 -30.16
C LEU A 4 39.76 -42.83 -30.69
N ALA A 5 39.32 -42.73 -31.95
CA ALA A 5 38.89 -41.46 -32.58
C ALA A 5 37.39 -41.17 -32.42
N ARG A 6 36.56 -42.09 -31.88
CA ARG A 6 35.12 -41.92 -31.75
C ARG A 6 34.64 -41.39 -30.39
N SER A 7 35.48 -41.39 -29.36
CA SER A 7 35.10 -40.99 -28.00
C SER A 7 35.24 -39.50 -27.71
N PHE A 8 35.91 -38.71 -28.54
CA PHE A 8 36.13 -37.26 -28.33
C PHE A 8 35.05 -36.36 -28.93
N ALA A 9 34.20 -36.86 -29.79
CA ALA A 9 33.16 -36.04 -30.45
C ALA A 9 31.84 -35.94 -29.68
N LEU A 10 31.59 -36.79 -28.69
CA LEU A 10 30.35 -36.80 -27.90
C LEU A 10 30.42 -35.98 -26.60
N THR A 11 31.64 -35.64 -26.12
CA THR A 11 31.82 -34.84 -24.91
C THR A 11 31.79 -33.34 -25.18
N ALA A 12 31.98 -32.88 -26.39
CA ALA A 12 31.94 -31.43 -26.74
C ALA A 12 30.52 -30.90 -26.95
N LEU A 13 29.50 -31.76 -27.17
CA LEU A 13 28.11 -31.32 -27.38
C LEU A 13 27.32 -31.20 -26.07
N ALA A 14 27.77 -31.82 -24.97
CA ALA A 14 27.12 -31.75 -23.67
C ALA A 14 27.51 -30.49 -22.87
N ALA A 15 28.63 -29.85 -23.20
CA ALA A 15 29.12 -28.66 -22.52
C ALA A 15 28.47 -27.36 -23.02
N SER A 16 27.80 -27.36 -24.20
CA SER A 16 27.18 -26.16 -24.79
C SER A 16 25.74 -25.91 -24.32
N MET A 17 25.10 -26.86 -23.62
CA MET A 17 23.74 -26.72 -23.09
C MET A 17 23.65 -26.22 -21.65
N ALA A 18 24.78 -26.07 -20.95
CA ALA A 18 24.79 -25.66 -19.55
C ALA A 18 24.89 -24.13 -19.35
N LEU A 19 24.99 -23.32 -20.42
CA LEU A 19 25.11 -21.86 -20.37
C LEU A 19 23.81 -21.10 -20.75
N MET A 20 22.70 -21.79 -20.94
CA MET A 20 21.37 -21.17 -21.02
C MET A 20 20.69 -21.13 -19.64
N GLY A 21 21.48 -21.00 -18.58
CA GLY A 21 21.02 -20.74 -17.22
C GLY A 21 20.58 -19.28 -17.11
N GLY A 22 19.26 -19.06 -17.23
CA GLY A 22 18.57 -17.95 -16.57
C GLY A 22 19.19 -16.56 -16.68
N THR A 23 19.10 -15.90 -17.82
CA THR A 23 18.98 -14.44 -17.77
C THR A 23 17.66 -14.17 -17.09
N ALA A 24 17.71 -13.84 -15.79
CA ALA A 24 16.60 -13.21 -15.11
C ALA A 24 16.11 -12.08 -16.03
N TRP A 25 14.82 -12.06 -16.32
CA TRP A 25 14.17 -11.12 -17.23
C TRP A 25 14.10 -9.73 -16.56
N ALA A 26 15.26 -9.13 -16.32
CA ALA A 26 15.35 -7.75 -15.92
C ALA A 26 14.75 -6.88 -17.01
N GLY A 27 13.59 -6.26 -16.74
CA GLY A 27 12.92 -5.37 -17.68
C GLY A 27 11.73 -5.95 -18.44
N ALA A 28 11.36 -7.21 -18.23
CA ALA A 28 10.22 -7.83 -18.93
C ALA A 28 8.89 -7.06 -18.72
N THR A 29 8.69 -6.48 -17.55
CA THR A 29 7.50 -5.66 -17.26
C THR A 29 7.52 -4.36 -18.06
N LEU A 30 8.65 -3.65 -18.11
CA LEU A 30 8.82 -2.44 -18.91
C LEU A 30 8.63 -2.71 -20.41
N ASP A 31 9.24 -3.76 -20.93
CA ASP A 31 9.11 -4.14 -22.32
C ASP A 31 7.65 -4.39 -22.71
N ARG A 32 6.92 -5.12 -21.87
CA ARG A 32 5.50 -5.38 -22.05
C ARG A 32 4.66 -4.09 -21.97
N ILE A 33 4.94 -3.20 -21.02
CA ILE A 33 4.27 -1.91 -20.88
C ILE A 33 4.54 -1.04 -22.10
N HIS A 34 5.80 -0.95 -22.56
CA HIS A 34 6.17 -0.18 -23.73
C HIS A 34 5.53 -0.70 -25.02
N GLN A 35 5.37 -2.02 -25.13
CA GLN A 35 4.73 -2.69 -26.26
C GLN A 35 3.21 -2.48 -26.29
N SER A 36 2.56 -2.70 -25.14
CA SER A 36 1.10 -2.57 -24.99
C SER A 36 0.62 -1.13 -24.86
N LYS A 37 1.51 -0.21 -24.44
CA LYS A 37 1.20 1.18 -24.04
C LYS A 37 0.20 1.26 -22.86
N VAL A 38 0.10 0.19 -22.07
CA VAL A 38 -0.78 0.10 -20.92
C VAL A 38 -0.03 -0.46 -19.72
N MET A 39 -0.10 0.26 -18.60
CA MET A 39 0.37 -0.14 -17.27
C MET A 39 -0.85 -0.48 -16.41
N LYS A 40 -0.94 -1.72 -15.94
CA LYS A 40 -2.04 -2.17 -15.07
C LYS A 40 -1.71 -1.89 -13.61
N VAL A 41 -2.57 -1.17 -12.93
CA VAL A 41 -2.36 -0.74 -11.54
C VAL A 41 -3.43 -1.32 -10.63
N ALA A 42 -3.02 -2.07 -9.61
CA ALA A 42 -3.91 -2.53 -8.55
C ALA A 42 -4.07 -1.44 -7.48
N THR A 43 -5.31 -1.20 -7.07
CA THR A 43 -5.68 -0.24 -6.03
C THR A 43 -6.98 -0.66 -5.34
N ALA A 44 -7.42 0.06 -4.30
CA ALA A 44 -8.72 -0.15 -3.67
C ALA A 44 -9.83 0.61 -4.41
N ALA A 45 -11.09 0.21 -4.19
CA ALA A 45 -12.26 0.91 -4.73
C ALA A 45 -13.14 1.57 -3.65
N ASN A 46 -12.83 1.33 -2.37
CA ASN A 46 -13.60 1.86 -1.23
C ASN A 46 -12.67 2.35 -0.10
N TRP A 47 -11.75 3.26 -0.44
CA TRP A 47 -10.84 3.86 0.54
C TRP A 47 -10.65 5.37 0.29
N PRO A 48 -11.68 6.19 0.54
CA PRO A 48 -11.57 7.64 0.39
C PRO A 48 -10.71 8.25 1.53
N PRO A 49 -9.91 9.28 1.23
CA PRO A 49 -9.72 9.94 -0.06
C PRO A 49 -8.61 9.34 -0.92
N GLN A 50 -8.04 8.17 -0.55
CA GLN A 50 -6.93 7.54 -1.24
C GLN A 50 -7.35 6.98 -2.61
N SER A 51 -8.33 6.07 -2.63
CA SER A 51 -8.89 5.50 -3.85
C SER A 51 -10.33 5.02 -3.64
N PHE A 52 -11.25 5.49 -4.44
CA PHE A 52 -12.68 5.19 -4.30
C PHE A 52 -13.44 5.38 -5.62
N LEU A 53 -14.60 4.76 -5.74
CA LEU A 53 -15.53 5.02 -6.85
C LEU A 53 -16.30 6.31 -6.60
N GLY A 54 -16.21 7.24 -7.54
CA GLY A 54 -17.05 8.43 -7.57
C GLY A 54 -18.49 8.13 -7.99
N GLU A 55 -19.37 9.13 -7.88
CA GLU A 55 -20.79 9.04 -8.30
C GLU A 55 -20.96 8.70 -9.79
N ASP A 56 -19.98 9.07 -10.60
CA ASP A 56 -19.90 8.76 -12.04
C ASP A 56 -19.33 7.35 -12.33
N ASN A 57 -19.17 6.53 -11.29
CA ASN A 57 -18.58 5.19 -11.35
C ASN A 57 -17.15 5.15 -11.91
N THR A 58 -16.40 6.24 -11.79
CA THR A 58 -14.98 6.31 -12.10
C THR A 58 -14.14 6.29 -10.83
N LEU A 59 -12.97 5.66 -10.89
CA LEU A 59 -12.01 5.69 -9.77
C LEU A 59 -11.42 7.09 -9.61
N LYS A 60 -11.41 7.56 -8.37
CA LYS A 60 -10.88 8.86 -7.94
C LYS A 60 -10.05 8.70 -6.68
N GLY A 61 -9.22 9.68 -6.38
CA GLY A 61 -8.43 9.70 -5.15
C GLY A 61 -6.97 10.02 -5.39
N PHE A 62 -6.25 10.17 -4.29
CA PHE A 62 -4.83 10.51 -4.31
C PHE A 62 -4.01 9.45 -5.06
N ASP A 63 -4.20 8.17 -4.74
CA ASP A 63 -3.49 7.04 -5.36
C ASP A 63 -3.79 6.94 -6.87
N ILE A 64 -5.02 7.28 -7.27
CA ILE A 64 -5.43 7.30 -8.68
C ILE A 64 -4.67 8.39 -9.45
N ASP A 65 -4.60 9.59 -8.88
CA ASP A 65 -3.87 10.70 -9.50
C ASP A 65 -2.35 10.43 -9.55
N VAL A 66 -1.78 9.85 -8.48
CA VAL A 66 -0.36 9.44 -8.43
C VAL A 66 -0.08 8.39 -9.51
N ALA A 67 -0.89 7.35 -9.63
CA ALA A 67 -0.72 6.31 -10.64
C ALA A 67 -0.80 6.86 -12.07
N ASN A 68 -1.75 7.77 -12.33
CA ASN A 68 -1.89 8.42 -13.63
C ASN A 68 -0.67 9.29 -13.97
N GLU A 69 -0.14 10.03 -13.00
CA GLU A 69 1.06 10.85 -13.21
C GLU A 69 2.31 9.99 -13.44
N ILE A 70 2.46 8.85 -12.73
CA ILE A 70 3.51 7.87 -13.00
C ILE A 70 3.38 7.35 -14.44
N GLY A 71 2.18 6.94 -14.86
CA GLY A 71 1.94 6.47 -16.21
C GLY A 71 2.32 7.53 -17.27
N LYS A 72 1.99 8.79 -17.05
CA LYS A 72 2.37 9.91 -17.90
C LYS A 72 3.89 10.07 -18.01
N ARG A 73 4.64 9.95 -16.89
CA ARG A 73 6.11 10.06 -16.87
C ARG A 73 6.80 8.90 -17.56
N ILE A 74 6.24 7.70 -17.46
CA ILE A 74 6.73 6.50 -18.15
C ILE A 74 6.29 6.47 -19.64
N GLY A 75 5.32 7.31 -20.03
CA GLY A 75 4.81 7.38 -21.42
C GLY A 75 3.79 6.27 -21.75
N THR A 76 2.95 5.90 -20.79
CA THR A 76 1.94 4.84 -20.92
C THR A 76 0.58 5.27 -20.36
N LYS A 77 -0.49 4.60 -20.76
CA LYS A 77 -1.82 4.73 -20.16
C LYS A 77 -1.90 3.84 -18.95
N VAL A 78 -2.73 4.24 -17.97
CA VAL A 78 -3.02 3.44 -16.77
C VAL A 78 -4.37 2.71 -16.94
N ALA A 79 -4.39 1.43 -16.60
CA ALA A 79 -5.60 0.64 -16.48
C ALA A 79 -5.70 0.12 -15.03
N PHE A 80 -6.73 0.52 -14.31
CA PHE A 80 -6.92 0.12 -12.92
C PHE A 80 -7.62 -1.22 -12.79
N VAL A 81 -7.21 -2.00 -11.79
CA VAL A 81 -7.91 -3.18 -11.27
C VAL A 81 -8.06 -3.04 -9.76
N THR A 82 -9.14 -3.59 -9.22
CA THR A 82 -9.49 -3.44 -7.80
C THR A 82 -9.67 -4.79 -7.12
N PRO A 83 -8.61 -5.60 -6.99
CA PRO A 83 -8.66 -6.86 -6.27
C PRO A 83 -8.78 -6.62 -4.77
N GLU A 84 -9.18 -7.65 -4.03
CA GLU A 84 -9.13 -7.67 -2.57
C GLU A 84 -7.70 -7.35 -2.08
N TYR A 85 -7.58 -6.52 -1.04
CA TYR A 85 -6.28 -6.05 -0.54
C TYR A 85 -5.34 -7.20 -0.14
N GLY A 86 -5.87 -8.25 0.50
CA GLY A 86 -5.10 -9.43 0.85
C GLY A 86 -4.47 -10.15 -0.35
N ILE A 87 -5.11 -10.09 -1.53
CA ILE A 87 -4.55 -10.66 -2.77
C ILE A 87 -3.38 -9.80 -3.28
N ILE A 88 -3.46 -8.48 -3.11
CA ILE A 88 -2.37 -7.58 -3.49
C ILE A 88 -1.16 -7.83 -2.57
N THR A 89 -1.35 -7.86 -1.26
CA THR A 89 -0.27 -8.00 -0.27
C THR A 89 0.39 -9.37 -0.29
N ALA A 90 -0.29 -10.41 -0.78
CA ALA A 90 0.26 -11.76 -0.92
C ALA A 90 1.38 -11.87 -1.98
N GLY A 91 1.52 -10.89 -2.89
CA GLY A 91 2.47 -10.95 -3.99
C GLY A 91 2.15 -12.06 -5.01
N ARG A 92 3.12 -12.38 -5.86
CA ARG A 92 2.99 -13.43 -6.89
C ARG A 92 1.79 -13.18 -7.81
N TRP A 93 1.72 -11.97 -8.34
CA TRP A 93 0.58 -11.48 -9.11
C TRP A 93 0.44 -12.13 -10.50
N ALA A 94 1.49 -12.79 -10.97
CA ALA A 94 1.51 -13.51 -12.25
C ALA A 94 1.06 -12.62 -13.42
N SER A 95 1.54 -11.39 -13.49
CA SER A 95 1.22 -10.37 -14.50
C SER A 95 -0.27 -10.01 -14.63
N ARG A 96 -1.09 -10.32 -13.62
CA ARG A 96 -2.48 -9.82 -13.55
C ARG A 96 -2.53 -8.30 -13.51
N TRP A 97 -1.57 -7.69 -12.84
CA TRP A 97 -1.23 -6.26 -12.85
C TRP A 97 0.28 -6.08 -12.68
N ASP A 98 0.77 -4.87 -12.86
CA ASP A 98 2.20 -4.57 -12.94
C ASP A 98 2.75 -4.01 -11.64
N LEU A 99 1.96 -3.16 -10.98
CA LEU A 99 2.29 -2.54 -9.71
C LEU A 99 1.01 -2.31 -8.90
N SER A 100 1.18 -2.02 -7.63
CA SER A 100 0.12 -1.46 -6.78
C SER A 100 0.47 -0.03 -6.40
N VAL A 101 -0.48 0.88 -6.65
CA VAL A 101 -0.55 2.21 -6.04
C VAL A 101 -1.82 2.20 -5.20
N GLY A 102 -1.68 1.75 -3.96
CA GLY A 102 -2.76 1.49 -3.03
C GLY A 102 -2.28 1.68 -1.60
N SER A 103 -1.44 2.70 -1.40
CA SER A 103 -1.01 3.15 -0.07
C SER A 103 -0.50 2.01 0.81
N MET A 104 0.44 1.21 0.29
CA MET A 104 0.93 0.03 0.97
C MET A 104 2.17 0.32 1.80
N THR A 105 2.13 -0.02 3.09
CA THR A 105 3.29 0.08 3.97
C THR A 105 4.30 -1.02 3.69
N PRO A 106 5.59 -0.69 3.53
CA PRO A 106 6.67 -1.67 3.49
C PRO A 106 6.85 -2.30 4.88
N THR A 107 6.25 -3.46 5.08
CA THR A 107 6.50 -4.27 6.29
C THR A 107 7.53 -5.35 5.99
N ARG A 108 8.21 -5.85 7.03
CA ARG A 108 9.16 -6.96 6.89
C ARG A 108 8.51 -8.21 6.27
N GLU A 109 7.25 -8.46 6.56
CA GLU A 109 6.52 -9.60 6.01
C GLU A 109 6.28 -9.42 4.52
N ARG A 110 5.71 -8.26 4.12
CA ARG A 110 5.43 -7.93 2.71
C ARG A 110 6.72 -7.89 1.87
N GLY A 111 7.82 -7.40 2.43
CA GLY A 111 9.14 -7.37 1.78
C GLY A 111 9.73 -8.73 1.42
N ARG A 112 9.14 -9.83 1.89
CA ARG A 112 9.53 -11.20 1.46
C ARG A 112 9.00 -11.56 0.07
N VAL A 113 7.89 -10.94 -0.34
CA VAL A 113 7.17 -11.28 -1.58
C VAL A 113 6.97 -10.10 -2.53
N LEU A 114 7.18 -8.86 -2.05
CA LEU A 114 7.04 -7.62 -2.80
C LEU A 114 8.33 -6.80 -2.71
N ASP A 115 8.54 -5.93 -3.71
CA ASP A 115 9.49 -4.84 -3.66
C ASP A 115 8.75 -3.51 -3.50
N PHE A 116 9.41 -2.53 -2.87
CA PHE A 116 8.87 -1.20 -2.58
C PHE A 116 9.79 -0.13 -3.16
N PRO A 117 9.72 0.15 -4.47
CA PRO A 117 10.66 1.01 -5.16
C PRO A 117 10.63 2.46 -4.69
N ALA A 118 9.50 2.96 -4.19
CA ALA A 118 9.41 4.34 -3.73
C ALA A 118 8.31 4.53 -2.69
N ILE A 119 8.65 5.24 -1.60
CA ILE A 119 7.68 5.84 -0.67
C ILE A 119 7.22 7.15 -1.31
N TYR A 120 5.90 7.37 -1.38
CA TYR A 120 5.34 8.57 -2.00
C TYR A 120 4.59 9.48 -1.02
N TYR A 121 4.18 8.99 0.17
CA TYR A 121 3.68 9.83 1.24
C TYR A 121 3.72 9.11 2.59
N TYR A 122 3.37 9.84 3.65
CA TYR A 122 3.28 9.33 5.02
C TYR A 122 1.92 9.67 5.60
N THR A 123 1.34 8.78 6.40
CA THR A 123 0.08 9.07 7.07
C THR A 123 0.12 8.70 8.54
N PRO A 124 -0.39 9.57 9.45
CA PRO A 124 -0.61 9.20 10.84
C PRO A 124 -1.81 8.26 10.94
N TYR A 125 -1.66 7.18 11.71
CA TYR A 125 -2.74 6.32 12.14
C TYR A 125 -3.24 6.74 13.52
N MET A 126 -4.55 6.89 13.63
CA MET A 126 -5.19 7.33 14.86
C MET A 126 -6.36 6.42 15.22
N PHE A 127 -6.64 6.30 16.52
CA PHE A 127 -7.91 5.77 16.95
C PHE A 127 -9.00 6.83 16.73
N ALA A 128 -10.13 6.41 16.17
CA ALA A 128 -11.35 7.19 16.11
C ALA A 128 -12.36 6.62 17.11
N VAL A 129 -13.16 7.48 17.72
CA VAL A 129 -14.26 7.14 18.62
C VAL A 129 -15.55 7.81 18.14
N HIS A 130 -16.71 7.32 18.58
CA HIS A 130 -17.95 8.05 18.36
C HIS A 130 -17.88 9.42 19.07
N LYS A 131 -18.55 10.44 18.53
CA LYS A 131 -18.51 11.81 19.07
C LYS A 131 -18.93 11.91 20.53
N ASP A 132 -19.77 10.98 21.01
CA ASP A 132 -20.23 10.94 22.42
C ASP A 132 -19.10 10.51 23.37
N ALA A 133 -18.02 9.91 22.84
CA ALA A 133 -16.78 9.61 23.55
C ALA A 133 -15.65 10.58 23.15
N ALA A 134 -15.97 11.72 22.50
CA ALA A 134 -14.96 12.71 22.12
C ALA A 134 -14.20 13.21 23.35
N GLY A 135 -12.87 13.25 23.25
CA GLY A 135 -12.00 13.58 24.37
C GLY A 135 -11.35 12.35 25.04
N ALA A 136 -11.73 11.12 24.63
CA ALA A 136 -11.04 9.91 25.04
C ALA A 136 -9.55 9.95 24.67
N SER A 137 -8.73 9.34 25.50
CA SER A 137 -7.31 9.09 25.29
C SER A 137 -7.08 7.63 24.92
N ALA A 138 -5.84 7.25 24.59
CA ALA A 138 -5.48 5.86 24.33
C ALA A 138 -5.73 4.96 25.55
N ASP A 139 -5.54 5.45 26.77
CA ASP A 139 -5.75 4.69 28.00
C ASP A 139 -7.22 4.29 28.21
N ASP A 140 -8.16 5.12 27.75
CA ASP A 140 -9.60 4.86 27.83
C ASP A 140 -10.05 3.73 26.89
N LEU A 141 -9.20 3.34 25.95
CA LEU A 141 -9.45 2.28 24.99
C LEU A 141 -8.99 0.89 25.43
N ASN A 142 -8.31 0.79 26.60
CA ASN A 142 -7.92 -0.49 27.16
C ASN A 142 -9.16 -1.33 27.55
N GLY A 143 -9.15 -2.59 27.17
CA GLY A 143 -10.26 -3.51 27.37
C GLY A 143 -11.49 -3.27 26.48
N LYS A 144 -11.41 -2.36 25.52
CA LYS A 144 -12.48 -1.98 24.58
C LYS A 144 -12.46 -2.82 23.30
N THR A 145 -13.57 -2.80 22.57
CA THR A 145 -13.71 -3.42 21.26
C THR A 145 -13.21 -2.48 20.18
N ILE A 146 -12.15 -2.88 19.47
CA ILE A 146 -11.48 -2.07 18.46
C ILE A 146 -11.70 -2.67 17.06
N GLY A 147 -12.20 -1.84 16.12
CA GLY A 147 -12.35 -2.20 14.72
C GLY A 147 -11.10 -1.87 13.90
N VAL A 148 -10.71 -2.79 13.03
CA VAL A 148 -9.56 -2.63 12.10
C VAL A 148 -9.87 -3.29 10.74
N GLU A 149 -9.22 -2.83 9.68
CA GLU A 149 -9.28 -3.54 8.39
C GLU A 149 -8.34 -4.75 8.40
N ALA A 150 -8.83 -5.89 7.93
CA ALA A 150 -8.09 -7.15 7.88
C ALA A 150 -6.89 -7.07 6.94
N GLY A 151 -5.76 -7.67 7.31
CA GLY A 151 -4.53 -7.74 6.53
C GLY A 151 -3.78 -6.41 6.43
N THR A 152 -4.17 -5.40 7.22
CA THR A 152 -3.51 -4.08 7.24
C THR A 152 -2.57 -3.92 8.43
N THR A 153 -1.82 -2.82 8.43
CA THR A 153 -0.95 -2.44 9.55
C THR A 153 -1.74 -2.10 10.81
N SER A 154 -3.00 -1.69 10.70
CA SER A 154 -3.86 -1.48 11.87
C SER A 154 -4.17 -2.80 12.59
N GLU A 155 -4.44 -3.87 11.85
CA GLU A 155 -4.56 -5.20 12.44
C GLU A 155 -3.25 -5.69 13.06
N ASP A 156 -2.12 -5.47 12.38
CA ASP A 156 -0.80 -5.83 12.91
C ASP A 156 -0.43 -5.01 14.16
N TYR A 157 -0.77 -3.71 14.19
CA TYR A 157 -0.53 -2.85 15.35
C TYR A 157 -1.36 -3.34 16.56
N ILE A 158 -2.66 -3.50 16.39
CA ILE A 158 -3.53 -3.87 17.51
C ILE A 158 -3.20 -5.26 18.08
N ASN A 159 -2.68 -6.16 17.22
CA ASN A 159 -2.19 -7.49 17.59
C ASN A 159 -0.70 -7.50 18.00
N ARG A 160 -0.06 -6.32 18.14
CA ARG A 160 1.35 -6.16 18.55
C ARG A 160 2.37 -6.88 17.62
N ARG A 161 2.05 -6.98 16.34
CA ARG A 161 2.89 -7.66 15.31
C ARG A 161 3.54 -6.70 14.33
N LEU A 162 3.12 -5.42 14.31
CA LEU A 162 3.57 -4.45 13.32
C LEU A 162 5.10 -4.25 13.34
N LYS A 163 5.73 -4.44 12.19
CA LYS A 163 7.15 -4.17 11.97
C LYS A 163 7.29 -3.44 10.63
N ILE A 164 7.39 -2.13 10.68
CA ILE A 164 7.64 -1.28 9.52
C ILE A 164 9.12 -1.42 9.14
N ASP A 165 9.40 -1.67 7.87
CA ASP A 165 10.75 -1.82 7.32
C ASP A 165 11.03 -0.66 6.35
N ALA A 166 11.10 0.54 6.90
CA ALA A 166 11.42 1.77 6.17
C ALA A 166 12.26 2.70 7.03
N ALA A 167 13.16 3.43 6.39
CA ALA A 167 13.93 4.49 7.02
C ALA A 167 13.03 5.71 7.32
N ASP A 168 13.48 6.55 8.28
CA ASP A 168 12.87 7.86 8.58
C ASP A 168 11.42 7.81 9.09
N VAL A 169 11.00 6.69 9.69
CA VAL A 169 9.70 6.55 10.34
C VAL A 169 9.88 6.73 11.85
N PRO A 170 9.10 7.61 12.51
CA PRO A 170 9.16 7.75 13.96
C PRO A 170 8.91 6.42 14.68
N ALA A 171 9.69 6.13 15.70
CA ALA A 171 9.46 4.97 16.55
C ALA A 171 8.08 5.08 17.22
N PHE A 172 7.39 3.97 17.33
CA PHE A 172 6.08 3.89 17.99
C PHE A 172 6.08 2.85 19.10
N SER A 173 5.08 2.91 19.95
CA SER A 173 4.80 1.93 21.00
C SER A 173 3.32 1.52 20.95
N TYR A 174 3.03 0.32 21.43
CA TYR A 174 1.66 -0.15 21.53
C TYR A 174 1.00 0.45 22.78
N THR A 175 0.11 1.43 22.56
CA THR A 175 -0.49 2.23 23.65
C THR A 175 -1.86 1.73 24.09
N VAL A 176 -2.48 0.81 23.36
CA VAL A 176 -3.79 0.25 23.65
C VAL A 176 -3.69 -1.27 23.77
N GLU A 177 -4.36 -1.81 24.79
CA GLU A 177 -4.58 -3.24 24.97
C GLU A 177 -6.07 -3.54 24.82
N PRO A 178 -6.54 -3.99 23.63
CA PRO A 178 -7.96 -4.19 23.35
C PRO A 178 -8.52 -5.37 24.17
N GLY A 179 -9.79 -5.31 24.51
CA GLY A 179 -10.54 -6.45 25.04
C GLY A 179 -11.01 -7.39 23.94
N ASP A 180 -11.37 -6.82 22.79
CA ASP A 180 -11.75 -7.55 21.57
C ASP A 180 -11.30 -6.80 20.32
N VAL A 181 -11.05 -7.52 19.22
CA VAL A 181 -10.66 -6.96 17.93
C VAL A 181 -11.60 -7.47 16.86
N GLN A 182 -12.32 -6.56 16.20
CA GLN A 182 -13.18 -6.88 15.07
C GLN A 182 -12.50 -6.49 13.75
N THR A 183 -12.43 -7.43 12.81
CA THR A 183 -11.81 -7.22 11.50
C THR A 183 -12.87 -7.05 10.41
N TYR A 184 -12.58 -6.16 9.46
CA TYR A 184 -13.46 -5.78 8.35
C TYR A 184 -12.75 -6.00 7.01
N GLY A 185 -13.53 -6.21 5.95
CA GLY A 185 -12.99 -6.45 4.61
C GLY A 185 -12.52 -5.19 3.86
N ASP A 186 -12.85 -4.00 4.38
CA ASP A 186 -12.43 -2.72 3.81
C ASP A 186 -12.22 -1.64 4.89
N SER A 187 -11.65 -0.52 4.49
CA SER A 187 -11.26 0.57 5.41
C SER A 187 -12.43 1.39 5.95
N MET A 188 -13.58 1.35 5.30
CA MET A 188 -14.77 2.08 5.76
C MET A 188 -15.61 1.28 6.76
N GLY A 189 -15.57 -0.05 6.70
CA GLY A 189 -16.34 -0.94 7.57
C GLY A 189 -16.21 -0.62 9.07
N PRO A 190 -15.00 -0.44 9.62
CA PRO A 190 -14.84 -0.05 11.02
C PRO A 190 -15.50 1.30 11.35
N LEU A 191 -15.42 2.29 10.44
CA LEU A 191 -16.01 3.61 10.64
C LEU A 191 -17.54 3.57 10.48
N ASP A 192 -18.06 2.70 9.60
CA ASP A 192 -19.49 2.48 9.42
C ASP A 192 -20.14 1.88 10.68
N ASP A 193 -19.47 0.94 11.33
CA ASP A 193 -19.97 0.38 12.59
C ASP A 193 -19.80 1.34 13.77
N LEU A 194 -18.69 2.11 13.80
CA LEU A 194 -18.45 3.09 14.84
C LEU A 194 -19.50 4.23 14.84
N ARG A 195 -19.94 4.67 13.65
CA ARG A 195 -20.93 5.77 13.53
C ARG A 195 -22.32 5.44 14.13
N ILE A 196 -22.63 4.15 14.34
CA ILE A 196 -23.92 3.71 14.85
C ILE A 196 -24.13 4.14 16.30
N GLY A 197 -23.05 4.27 17.09
CA GLY A 197 -23.10 4.72 18.48
C GLY A 197 -21.95 4.16 19.32
N ASN A 198 -21.58 4.92 20.35
CA ASN A 198 -20.50 4.54 21.27
C ASN A 198 -20.78 3.18 21.92
N GLY A 199 -19.88 2.22 21.77
CA GLY A 199 -19.98 0.88 22.34
C GLY A 199 -21.13 0.02 21.78
N THR A 200 -21.83 0.44 20.71
CA THR A 200 -22.94 -0.35 20.13
C THR A 200 -22.41 -1.57 19.39
N ARG A 201 -21.40 -1.41 18.54
CA ARG A 201 -20.66 -2.48 17.87
C ARG A 201 -19.17 -2.37 18.13
N LEU A 202 -18.66 -1.14 18.14
CA LEU A 202 -17.28 -0.80 18.42
C LEU A 202 -17.23 0.31 19.45
N ASP A 203 -16.16 0.33 20.23
CA ASP A 203 -15.79 1.46 21.08
C ASP A 203 -14.85 2.42 20.30
N ALA A 204 -13.97 1.88 19.45
CA ALA A 204 -13.07 2.67 18.61
C ALA A 204 -12.72 1.94 17.31
N ALA A 205 -12.16 2.69 16.35
CA ALA A 205 -11.57 2.16 15.14
C ALA A 205 -10.15 2.72 14.98
N LEU A 206 -9.19 1.90 14.56
CA LEU A 206 -7.84 2.35 14.22
C LEU A 206 -7.72 2.50 12.71
N SER A 207 -7.58 3.74 12.23
CA SER A 207 -7.59 4.08 10.81
C SER A 207 -6.63 5.23 10.48
N PRO A 208 -6.27 5.42 9.19
CA PRO A 208 -5.53 6.59 8.76
C PRO A 208 -6.29 7.87 9.09
N LEU A 209 -5.59 8.88 9.62
CA LEU A 209 -6.22 10.16 9.95
C LEU A 209 -6.94 10.81 8.76
N PRO A 210 -6.41 10.80 7.51
CA PRO A 210 -7.15 11.34 6.36
C PRO A 210 -8.49 10.63 6.11
N THR A 211 -8.56 9.31 6.32
CA THR A 211 -9.80 8.53 6.19
C THR A 211 -10.81 8.93 7.27
N ILE A 212 -10.36 9.06 8.52
CA ILE A 212 -11.20 9.55 9.62
C ILE A 212 -11.74 10.95 9.32
N MET A 213 -10.87 11.88 8.87
CA MET A 213 -11.28 13.25 8.55
C MET A 213 -12.22 13.30 7.34
N GLY A 214 -12.01 12.43 6.35
CA GLY A 214 -12.93 12.26 5.22
C GLY A 214 -14.33 11.81 5.67
N ALA A 215 -14.41 10.83 6.55
CA ALA A 215 -15.67 10.35 7.12
C ALA A 215 -16.37 11.44 7.96
N ILE A 216 -15.63 12.21 8.77
CA ILE A 216 -16.18 13.37 9.52
C ILE A 216 -16.77 14.40 8.54
N LYS A 217 -16.05 14.73 7.47
CA LYS A 217 -16.52 15.66 6.43
C LYS A 217 -17.78 15.13 5.71
N ALA A 218 -17.91 13.82 5.58
CA ALA A 218 -19.10 13.15 5.05
C ALA A 218 -20.26 13.05 6.07
N GLY A 219 -20.09 13.62 7.29
CA GLY A 219 -21.14 13.70 8.29
C GLY A 219 -21.16 12.54 9.30
N TYR A 220 -20.11 11.71 9.34
CA TYR A 220 -20.02 10.67 10.36
C TYR A 220 -19.85 11.30 11.76
N PRO A 221 -20.61 10.85 12.76
CA PRO A 221 -20.53 11.39 14.13
C PRO A 221 -19.36 10.76 14.90
N ILE A 222 -18.16 10.89 14.37
CA ILE A 222 -16.92 10.34 14.95
C ILE A 222 -15.88 11.44 15.15
N ALA A 223 -14.89 11.18 15.98
CA ALA A 223 -13.76 12.08 16.22
C ALA A 223 -12.48 11.26 16.44
N PRO A 224 -11.30 11.75 16.04
CA PRO A 224 -10.04 11.17 16.49
C PRO A 224 -9.90 11.38 18.00
N ILE A 225 -9.24 10.42 18.69
CA ILE A 225 -8.89 10.57 20.11
C ILE A 225 -7.89 11.71 20.29
N GLN A 226 -7.77 12.19 21.53
CA GLN A 226 -6.73 13.16 21.87
C GLN A 226 -5.34 12.51 21.94
N GLY A 227 -4.31 13.28 21.60
CA GLY A 227 -2.93 12.87 21.74
C GLY A 227 -2.21 12.60 20.41
N LYS A 228 -1.14 11.82 20.50
CA LYS A 228 -0.28 11.49 19.37
C LYS A 228 -0.88 10.36 18.53
N PRO A 229 -0.52 10.29 17.23
CA PRO A 229 -0.81 9.11 16.42
C PRO A 229 -0.29 7.81 17.08
N ALA A 230 -1.02 6.72 16.88
CA ALA A 230 -0.59 5.39 17.30
C ALA A 230 0.76 5.02 16.62
N TYR A 231 0.87 5.37 15.34
CA TYR A 231 2.10 5.29 14.54
C TYR A 231 1.97 6.14 13.27
N TYR A 232 3.12 6.36 12.61
CA TYR A 232 3.17 6.91 11.26
C TYR A 232 3.46 5.80 10.27
N GLU A 233 2.80 5.85 9.14
CA GLU A 233 2.89 4.87 8.09
C GLU A 233 3.55 5.47 6.84
N PRO A 234 4.71 4.95 6.40
CA PRO A 234 5.24 5.27 5.08
C PRO A 234 4.46 4.48 4.04
N LEU A 235 3.94 5.14 3.02
CA LEU A 235 3.14 4.53 1.98
C LEU A 235 3.94 4.46 0.70
N ALA A 236 4.09 3.25 0.18
CA ALA A 236 4.95 2.95 -0.95
C ALA A 236 4.18 2.36 -2.12
N ILE A 237 4.76 2.52 -3.31
CA ILE A 237 4.42 1.72 -4.47
C ILE A 237 4.95 0.31 -4.23
N ALA A 238 4.18 -0.70 -4.61
CA ALA A 238 4.59 -2.08 -4.52
C ALA A 238 4.62 -2.73 -5.91
N THR A 239 5.58 -3.64 -6.11
CA THR A 239 5.73 -4.48 -7.31
C THR A 239 5.93 -5.94 -6.90
N ASP A 240 5.67 -6.89 -7.80
CA ASP A 240 6.17 -8.24 -7.60
C ASP A 240 7.69 -8.23 -7.52
N LYS A 241 8.24 -9.12 -6.70
CA LYS A 241 9.66 -9.15 -6.38
C LYS A 241 10.54 -9.50 -7.58
N GLY A 242 11.65 -8.74 -7.73
CA GLY A 242 12.75 -9.13 -8.60
C GLY A 242 12.77 -8.49 -10.00
N ASP A 243 11.99 -7.43 -10.27
CA ASP A 243 12.11 -6.63 -11.49
C ASP A 243 12.81 -5.29 -11.20
N ASP A 244 14.15 -5.35 -11.02
CA ASP A 244 14.97 -4.19 -10.63
C ASP A 244 14.89 -3.05 -11.66
N ALA A 245 14.74 -3.36 -12.94
CA ALA A 245 14.64 -2.35 -13.99
C ALA A 245 13.32 -1.58 -13.91
N PHE A 246 12.22 -2.27 -13.66
CA PHE A 246 10.91 -1.63 -13.46
C PHE A 246 10.89 -0.84 -12.15
N ASN A 247 11.45 -1.40 -11.08
CA ASN A 247 11.59 -0.73 -9.80
C ASN A 247 12.37 0.59 -9.91
N ALA A 248 13.49 0.59 -10.64
CA ALA A 248 14.29 1.79 -10.87
C ALA A 248 13.52 2.87 -11.66
N GLU A 249 12.74 2.49 -12.67
CA GLU A 249 11.95 3.46 -13.45
C GLU A 249 10.79 4.05 -12.61
N LEU A 250 10.14 3.24 -11.76
CA LEU A 250 9.13 3.73 -10.83
C LEU A 250 9.72 4.68 -9.79
N ALA A 251 10.87 4.34 -9.20
CA ALA A 251 11.57 5.22 -8.26
C ALA A 251 11.90 6.57 -8.89
N LYS A 252 12.48 6.56 -10.11
CA LYS A 252 12.79 7.77 -10.87
C LYS A 252 11.54 8.62 -11.16
N ALA A 253 10.42 7.99 -11.52
CA ALA A 253 9.16 8.70 -11.76
C ALA A 253 8.69 9.42 -10.49
N VAL A 254 8.68 8.72 -9.33
CA VAL A 254 8.27 9.30 -8.03
C VAL A 254 9.24 10.39 -7.59
N ASP A 255 10.55 10.19 -7.72
CA ASP A 255 11.54 11.19 -7.35
C ASP A 255 11.40 12.46 -8.19
N SER A 256 11.08 12.32 -9.48
CA SER A 256 10.80 13.49 -10.33
C SER A 256 9.51 14.21 -9.92
N MET A 257 8.48 13.49 -9.43
CA MET A 257 7.26 14.10 -8.86
C MET A 257 7.52 14.84 -7.56
N LYS A 258 8.45 14.35 -6.73
CA LYS A 258 8.90 15.04 -5.52
C LYS A 258 9.67 16.32 -5.88
N ALA A 259 10.62 16.22 -6.82
CA ALA A 259 11.51 17.29 -7.20
C ALA A 259 10.77 18.50 -7.83
N ASP A 260 9.77 18.27 -8.67
CA ASP A 260 8.99 19.34 -9.32
C ASP A 260 7.75 19.78 -8.53
N GLY A 261 7.50 19.20 -7.35
CA GLY A 261 6.40 19.54 -6.45
C GLY A 261 5.05 18.94 -6.86
N THR A 262 4.96 18.15 -7.92
CA THR A 262 3.70 17.53 -8.36
C THR A 262 3.09 16.66 -7.25
N LEU A 263 3.92 15.86 -6.57
CA LEU A 263 3.44 14.97 -5.51
C LEU A 263 2.85 15.75 -4.33
N LYS A 264 3.51 16.86 -3.94
CA LYS A 264 3.00 17.78 -2.93
C LYS A 264 1.65 18.38 -3.33
N GLN A 265 1.51 18.87 -4.57
CA GLN A 265 0.25 19.42 -5.07
C GLN A 265 -0.88 18.40 -5.03
N LEU A 266 -0.62 17.13 -5.38
CA LEU A 266 -1.59 16.07 -5.28
C LEU A 266 -1.98 15.78 -3.82
N SER A 267 -1.01 15.79 -2.89
CA SER A 267 -1.27 15.66 -1.46
C SER A 267 -2.16 16.79 -0.93
N GLU A 268 -1.82 18.04 -1.23
CA GLU A 268 -2.62 19.21 -0.84
C GLU A 268 -4.04 19.16 -1.43
N LYS A 269 -4.18 18.73 -2.68
CA LYS A 269 -5.49 18.58 -3.34
C LYS A 269 -6.42 17.62 -2.58
N TRP A 270 -5.91 16.48 -2.15
CA TRP A 270 -6.72 15.40 -1.59
C TRP A 270 -6.83 15.45 -0.06
N TYR A 271 -5.77 15.87 0.62
CA TYR A 271 -5.68 15.86 2.09
C TYR A 271 -5.75 17.25 2.70
N GLY A 272 -5.59 18.32 1.91
CA GLY A 272 -5.50 19.70 2.40
C GLY A 272 -4.16 20.00 3.10
N ALA A 273 -3.20 19.09 3.04
CA ALA A 273 -1.88 19.19 3.65
C ALA A 273 -0.82 18.45 2.83
N ASP A 274 0.45 18.84 3.00
CA ASP A 274 1.58 18.13 2.44
C ASP A 274 1.94 16.92 3.33
N LEU A 275 1.55 15.72 2.91
CA LEU A 275 1.89 14.45 3.57
C LEU A 275 3.08 13.74 2.90
N THR A 276 3.77 14.38 1.96
CA THR A 276 4.89 13.75 1.23
C THR A 276 6.17 13.67 2.06
N GLN A 277 6.16 14.27 3.25
CA GLN A 277 7.25 14.27 4.21
C GLN A 277 6.70 13.96 5.62
N VAL A 278 7.51 13.34 6.46
CA VAL A 278 7.20 13.18 7.89
C VAL A 278 7.24 14.57 8.54
N GLN A 279 6.17 14.95 9.23
CA GLN A 279 6.04 16.24 9.93
C GLN A 279 6.54 16.12 11.37
#